data_d63b1c4537717704a8ab73b8fb86555f
#
_entry.id   d63b1c4537717704a8ab73b8fb86555f
#
_cell.length_a   1.000
_cell.length_b   1.000
_cell.length_c   1.000
_cell.angle_alpha   90.00
_cell.angle_beta   90.00
_cell.angle_gamma   90.00
#
_symmetry.space_group_name_H-M   'P 1'
#
loop_
_entity.id
_entity.type
_entity.pdbx_description
1 polymer ?
#
loop_
_entity_poly.entity_id
_entity_poly.type
_entity_poly.pdbx_seq_one_letter_code
_entity_poly.pdbx_strand_id
1 'polypeptide(L)'
;MAGHSQFKNIMHRKGRADKARSTLFGKLAREITVAAKLGMPDPAFNPRLRAAILAARAENMPKDNIERAIKKSQGSDAESYDEIRYEGYGPGGVAVIVEALTDNHNRTAGEVRATFTKNGGNLATTGAVSFMFDHVGVVEYDAKVASADQMLEAAIEAGAEDVVSNDDGHQVFTTPATLNEVAKALEAKFGEPRKAALLWKPQNTVALDDEAGEKVLKLIEALDESDDVQNVYANFEVSEALVQKMSA
;
A
#
# COMPACT_ATOMS: atom_id res chain seq x y z
N MET A 1 1.67 5.84 -14.02
CA MET A 1 1.54 5.89 -12.54
C MET A 1 2.88 6.25 -11.89
N ALA A 2 3.54 7.26 -12.42
CA ALA A 2 4.90 7.58 -11.97
C ALA A 2 4.98 8.19 -10.56
N GLY A 3 4.06 9.07 -10.18
CA GLY A 3 4.24 9.88 -8.98
C GLY A 3 4.20 9.10 -7.65
N HIS A 4 3.14 8.37 -7.36
CA HIS A 4 2.95 7.75 -6.03
C HIS A 4 3.85 6.53 -5.80
N SER A 5 4.03 5.66 -6.81
CA SER A 5 4.90 4.48 -6.67
C SER A 5 6.37 4.86 -6.62
N GLN A 6 6.80 5.85 -7.43
CA GLN A 6 8.17 6.40 -7.38
C GLN A 6 8.43 7.08 -6.04
N PHE A 7 7.48 7.86 -5.51
CA PHE A 7 7.62 8.52 -4.23
C PHE A 7 7.75 7.53 -3.07
N LYS A 8 6.93 6.46 -3.01
CA LYS A 8 7.09 5.39 -2.02
C LYS A 8 8.48 4.75 -2.08
N ASN A 9 8.98 4.44 -3.26
CA ASN A 9 10.31 3.87 -3.45
C ASN A 9 11.43 4.82 -2.95
N ILE A 10 11.21 6.14 -3.02
CA ILE A 10 12.16 7.15 -2.61
C ILE A 10 12.12 7.36 -1.09
N MET A 11 10.94 7.40 -0.49
CA MET A 11 10.75 7.52 0.96
C MET A 11 11.46 6.39 1.72
N HIS A 12 11.45 5.16 1.17
CA HIS A 12 12.17 4.02 1.74
C HIS A 12 13.70 4.16 1.70
N ARG A 13 14.24 5.03 0.84
CA ARG A 13 15.69 5.25 0.72
C ARG A 13 16.23 6.33 1.67
N LYS A 14 15.40 7.19 2.25
CA LYS A 14 15.84 8.32 3.05
C LYS A 14 16.10 7.95 4.51
N GLY A 15 17.32 8.18 4.96
CA GLY A 15 18.03 7.90 6.21
C GLY A 15 17.41 8.23 7.58
N ARG A 16 16.09 8.15 7.76
CA ARG A 16 15.46 8.02 9.10
C ARG A 16 15.21 6.55 9.41
N ALA A 17 16.23 5.73 9.15
CA ALA A 17 16.10 4.28 9.00
C ALA A 17 15.43 3.57 10.19
N ASP A 18 15.77 3.89 11.43
CA ASP A 18 15.33 3.08 12.57
C ASP A 18 13.89 3.39 13.00
N LYS A 19 13.49 4.66 13.06
CA LYS A 19 12.12 5.05 13.42
C LYS A 19 11.14 4.63 12.33
N ALA A 20 11.46 4.93 11.08
CA ALA A 20 10.62 4.55 9.93
C ALA A 20 10.49 3.01 9.82
N ARG A 21 11.57 2.27 10.05
CA ARG A 21 11.55 0.81 10.08
C ARG A 21 10.69 0.28 11.24
N SER A 22 10.76 0.89 12.42
CA SER A 22 9.93 0.49 13.56
C SER A 22 8.44 0.70 13.29
N THR A 23 8.07 1.85 12.75
CA THR A 23 6.67 2.14 12.35
C THR A 23 6.21 1.18 11.26
N LEU A 24 7.00 0.95 10.22
CA LEU A 24 6.69 -0.01 9.16
C LEU A 24 6.48 -1.44 9.72
N PHE A 25 7.38 -1.90 10.58
CA PHE A 25 7.23 -3.22 11.20
C PHE A 25 6.01 -3.29 12.12
N GLY A 26 5.65 -2.21 12.80
CA GLY A 26 4.42 -2.09 13.59
C GLY A 26 3.17 -2.27 12.72
N LYS A 27 3.11 -1.57 11.58
CA LYS A 27 2.01 -1.68 10.60
C LYS A 27 1.89 -3.08 10.02
N LEU A 28 2.99 -3.67 9.57
CA LEU A 28 3.03 -5.03 9.03
C LEU A 28 2.63 -6.08 10.08
N ALA A 29 3.10 -5.95 11.33
CA ALA A 29 2.70 -6.84 12.40
C ALA A 29 1.21 -6.72 12.73
N ARG A 30 0.64 -5.51 12.69
CA ARG A 30 -0.80 -5.26 12.89
C ARG A 30 -1.62 -5.92 11.79
N GLU A 31 -1.24 -5.74 10.52
CA GLU A 31 -1.91 -6.39 9.38
C GLU A 31 -1.86 -7.92 9.48
N ILE A 32 -0.72 -8.51 9.85
CA ILE A 32 -0.59 -9.95 10.09
C ILE A 32 -1.54 -10.40 11.22
N THR A 33 -1.60 -9.66 12.31
CA THR A 33 -2.46 -9.97 13.46
C THR A 33 -3.93 -9.92 13.07
N VAL A 34 -4.35 -8.88 12.34
CA VAL A 34 -5.74 -8.72 11.88
C VAL A 34 -6.10 -9.81 10.88
N ALA A 35 -5.25 -10.07 9.89
CA ALA A 35 -5.48 -11.11 8.89
C ALA A 35 -5.62 -12.50 9.53
N ALA A 36 -4.78 -12.82 10.51
CA ALA A 36 -4.84 -14.09 11.23
C ALA A 36 -6.07 -14.19 12.16
N LYS A 37 -6.55 -13.05 12.71
CA LYS A 37 -7.72 -12.99 13.60
C LYS A 37 -9.04 -13.11 12.83
N LEU A 38 -9.15 -12.44 11.67
CA LEU A 38 -10.37 -12.44 10.85
C LEU A 38 -10.52 -13.71 10.00
N GLY A 39 -9.43 -14.43 9.79
CA GLY A 39 -9.41 -15.68 9.03
C GLY A 39 -8.80 -16.84 9.83
N MET A 40 -8.23 -17.79 9.11
CA MET A 40 -7.44 -18.86 9.75
C MET A 40 -6.01 -18.37 10.00
N PRO A 41 -5.38 -18.74 11.15
CA PRO A 41 -4.00 -18.37 11.46
C PRO A 41 -2.96 -19.21 10.68
N ASP A 42 -3.36 -19.77 9.55
CA ASP A 42 -2.53 -20.55 8.64
C ASP A 42 -2.53 -19.90 7.25
N PRO A 43 -1.37 -19.42 6.75
CA PRO A 43 -1.28 -18.77 5.44
C PRO A 43 -1.63 -19.69 4.26
N ALA A 44 -1.63 -21.02 4.45
CA ALA A 44 -2.06 -21.95 3.40
C ALA A 44 -3.55 -21.79 3.07
N PHE A 45 -4.36 -21.46 4.06
CA PHE A 45 -5.82 -21.32 3.97
C PHE A 45 -6.32 -19.88 4.11
N ASN A 46 -5.42 -18.91 4.35
CA ASN A 46 -5.76 -17.51 4.52
C ASN A 46 -4.96 -16.64 3.52
N PRO A 47 -5.56 -16.29 2.37
CA PRO A 47 -4.88 -15.48 1.35
C PRO A 47 -4.41 -14.11 1.85
N ARG A 48 -5.20 -13.43 2.71
CA ARG A 48 -4.84 -12.14 3.31
C ARG A 48 -3.61 -12.28 4.20
N LEU A 49 -3.57 -13.30 5.05
CA LEU A 49 -2.41 -13.58 5.91
C LEU A 49 -1.17 -13.90 5.08
N ARG A 50 -1.32 -14.66 3.99
CA ARG A 50 -0.22 -14.95 3.06
C ARG A 50 0.33 -13.67 2.43
N ALA A 51 -0.54 -12.78 1.96
CA ALA A 51 -0.14 -11.49 1.40
C ALA A 51 0.57 -10.60 2.44
N ALA A 52 0.06 -10.54 3.67
CA ALA A 52 0.67 -9.78 4.76
C ALA A 52 2.07 -10.33 5.16
N ILE A 53 2.24 -11.66 5.19
CA ILE A 53 3.53 -12.30 5.44
C ILE A 53 4.50 -12.01 4.30
N LEU A 54 4.04 -12.08 3.04
CA LEU A 54 4.84 -11.75 1.87
C LEU A 54 5.37 -10.32 1.95
N ALA A 55 4.50 -9.35 2.23
CA ALA A 55 4.88 -7.95 2.41
C ALA A 55 5.91 -7.77 3.55
N ALA A 56 5.72 -8.46 4.67
CA ALA A 56 6.65 -8.41 5.80
C ALA A 56 8.04 -8.98 5.44
N ARG A 57 8.09 -10.07 4.68
CA ARG A 57 9.35 -10.67 4.20
C ARG A 57 10.06 -9.76 3.18
N ALA A 58 9.32 -9.11 2.29
CA ALA A 58 9.88 -8.16 1.34
C ALA A 58 10.60 -6.98 2.04
N GLU A 59 10.11 -6.58 3.22
CA GLU A 59 10.71 -5.56 4.08
C GLU A 59 11.76 -6.11 5.06
N ASN A 60 12.17 -7.37 4.89
CA ASN A 60 13.14 -8.06 5.75
C ASN A 60 12.73 -8.14 7.23
N MET A 61 11.42 -8.26 7.52
CA MET A 61 10.96 -8.50 8.89
C MET A 61 11.44 -9.87 9.38
N PRO A 62 12.06 -9.95 10.58
CA PRO A 62 12.49 -11.23 11.14
C PRO A 62 11.33 -12.21 11.29
N LYS A 63 11.59 -13.48 11.00
CA LYS A 63 10.59 -14.57 11.10
C LYS A 63 9.91 -14.62 12.47
N ASP A 64 10.66 -14.44 13.55
CA ASP A 64 10.14 -14.43 14.92
C ASP A 64 9.10 -13.33 15.16
N ASN A 65 9.24 -12.17 14.49
CA ASN A 65 8.26 -11.09 14.58
C ASN A 65 6.96 -11.46 13.86
N ILE A 66 7.05 -12.11 12.71
CA ILE A 66 5.90 -12.63 11.95
C ILE A 66 5.16 -13.68 12.78
N GLU A 67 5.86 -14.67 13.32
CA GLU A 67 5.27 -15.73 14.15
C GLU A 67 4.63 -15.17 15.42
N ARG A 68 5.26 -14.18 16.05
CA ARG A 68 4.71 -13.47 17.22
C ARG A 68 3.43 -12.72 16.89
N ALA A 69 3.35 -12.06 15.74
CA ALA A 69 2.14 -11.36 15.28
C ALA A 69 0.99 -12.34 15.03
N ILE A 70 1.25 -13.50 14.40
CA ILE A 70 0.25 -14.56 14.21
C ILE A 70 -0.21 -15.11 15.58
N LYS A 71 0.72 -15.39 16.49
CA LYS A 71 0.38 -15.90 17.83
C LYS A 71 -0.44 -14.90 18.64
N LYS A 72 -0.16 -13.60 18.52
CA LYS A 72 -0.91 -12.52 19.19
C LYS A 72 -2.39 -12.52 18.79
N SER A 73 -2.73 -12.92 17.56
CA SER A 73 -4.13 -13.01 17.11
C SER A 73 -4.97 -14.08 17.81
N GLN A 74 -4.33 -15.06 18.42
CA GLN A 74 -4.99 -16.24 19.04
C GLN A 74 -5.20 -16.07 20.55
N GLY A 75 -4.69 -15.00 21.17
CA GLY A 75 -4.83 -14.75 22.62
C GLY A 75 -6.23 -14.28 23.00
N SER A 76 -6.65 -14.55 24.25
CA SER A 76 -7.91 -14.04 24.83
C SER A 76 -7.94 -12.51 24.86
N ASP A 77 -6.78 -11.86 24.96
CA ASP A 77 -6.59 -10.41 25.03
C ASP A 77 -6.14 -9.83 23.67
N ALA A 78 -6.43 -10.56 22.56
CA ALA A 78 -6.08 -10.10 21.24
C ALA A 78 -6.77 -8.78 20.94
N GLU A 79 -5.98 -7.71 20.74
CA GLU A 79 -6.46 -6.40 20.35
C GLU A 79 -7.40 -6.51 19.14
N SER A 80 -8.52 -5.80 19.21
CA SER A 80 -9.44 -5.72 18.09
C SER A 80 -9.14 -4.44 17.32
N TYR A 81 -8.88 -4.58 16.03
CA TYR A 81 -8.71 -3.46 15.14
C TYR A 81 -9.86 -3.42 14.15
N ASP A 82 -10.38 -2.23 13.92
CA ASP A 82 -11.38 -1.97 12.90
C ASP A 82 -10.70 -1.38 11.67
N GLU A 83 -11.16 -1.81 10.50
CA GLU A 83 -10.73 -1.28 9.21
C GLU A 83 -11.55 -0.05 8.87
N ILE A 84 -10.88 1.09 8.67
CA ILE A 84 -11.53 2.35 8.33
C ILE A 84 -10.86 2.94 7.11
N ARG A 85 -11.69 3.43 6.19
CA ARG A 85 -11.25 4.23 5.06
C ARG A 85 -11.65 5.68 5.27
N TYR A 86 -10.67 6.56 5.18
CA TYR A 86 -10.88 8.01 5.15
C TYR A 86 -10.63 8.51 3.74
N GLU A 87 -11.38 9.53 3.36
CA GLU A 87 -11.31 10.15 2.05
C GLU A 87 -11.19 11.67 2.20
N GLY A 88 -10.39 12.30 1.34
CA GLY A 88 -10.18 13.74 1.42
C GLY A 88 -9.50 14.31 0.19
N TYR A 89 -9.32 15.62 0.24
CA TYR A 89 -8.61 16.37 -0.80
C TYR A 89 -7.35 16.99 -0.22
N GLY A 90 -6.23 16.77 -0.88
CA GLY A 90 -4.97 17.44 -0.64
C GLY A 90 -4.84 18.76 -1.40
N PRO A 91 -3.73 19.49 -1.22
CA PRO A 91 -3.39 20.67 -2.02
C PRO A 91 -3.49 20.40 -3.51
N GLY A 92 -3.91 21.39 -4.29
CA GLY A 92 -4.10 21.25 -5.74
C GLY A 92 -5.31 20.40 -6.16
N GLY A 93 -6.21 20.05 -5.22
CA GLY A 93 -7.40 19.23 -5.51
C GLY A 93 -7.11 17.74 -5.66
N VAL A 94 -5.96 17.28 -5.19
CA VAL A 94 -5.56 15.87 -5.21
C VAL A 94 -6.51 15.05 -4.35
N ALA A 95 -7.11 14.02 -4.94
CA ALA A 95 -7.91 13.05 -4.21
C ALA A 95 -7.00 12.11 -3.40
N VAL A 96 -7.32 11.89 -2.13
CA VAL A 96 -6.55 11.05 -1.22
C VAL A 96 -7.45 10.04 -0.52
N ILE A 97 -7.08 8.77 -0.57
CA ILE A 97 -7.67 7.66 0.19
C ILE A 97 -6.66 7.22 1.25
N VAL A 98 -7.12 7.08 2.49
CA VAL A 98 -6.32 6.59 3.62
C VAL A 98 -7.00 5.36 4.20
N GLU A 99 -6.30 4.24 4.23
CA GLU A 99 -6.73 3.03 4.90
C GLU A 99 -6.05 2.91 6.25
N ALA A 100 -6.83 2.67 7.29
CA ALA A 100 -6.35 2.57 8.66
C ALA A 100 -6.85 1.31 9.34
N LEU A 101 -6.02 0.76 10.23
CA LEU A 101 -6.37 -0.25 11.21
C LEU A 101 -6.26 0.38 12.60
N THR A 102 -7.36 0.52 13.29
CA THR A 102 -7.39 1.22 14.58
C THR A 102 -8.21 0.49 15.64
N ASP A 103 -7.76 0.60 16.88
CA ASP A 103 -8.51 0.25 18.08
C ASP A 103 -9.35 1.40 18.63
N ASN A 104 -9.21 2.61 18.05
CA ASN A 104 -9.92 3.81 18.50
C ASN A 104 -10.28 4.76 17.36
N HIS A 105 -11.49 4.61 16.83
CA HIS A 105 -12.03 5.42 15.71
C HIS A 105 -11.92 6.92 15.91
N ASN A 106 -12.24 7.41 17.13
CA ASN A 106 -12.27 8.86 17.41
C ASN A 106 -10.87 9.47 17.41
N ARG A 107 -9.89 8.75 17.98
CA ARG A 107 -8.49 9.17 17.96
C ARG A 107 -8.01 9.27 16.53
N THR A 108 -8.13 8.19 15.75
CA THR A 108 -7.63 8.13 14.39
C THR A 108 -8.31 9.13 13.46
N ALA A 109 -9.65 9.29 13.57
CA ALA A 109 -10.37 10.31 12.80
C ALA A 109 -9.91 11.73 13.13
N GLY A 110 -9.64 12.03 14.41
CA GLY A 110 -9.09 13.29 14.86
C GLY A 110 -7.70 13.58 14.32
N GLU A 111 -6.80 12.58 14.38
CA GLU A 111 -5.43 12.65 13.88
C GLU A 111 -5.40 12.83 12.35
N VAL A 112 -6.14 12.02 11.61
CA VAL A 112 -6.21 12.11 10.13
C VAL A 112 -6.75 13.48 9.72
N ARG A 113 -7.84 13.96 10.35
CA ARG A 113 -8.39 15.30 10.06
C ARG A 113 -7.38 16.41 10.33
N ALA A 114 -6.71 16.35 11.47
CA ALA A 114 -5.69 17.35 11.85
C ALA A 114 -4.53 17.34 10.86
N THR A 115 -4.10 16.15 10.41
CA THR A 115 -3.01 16.00 9.43
C THR A 115 -3.40 16.59 8.07
N PHE A 116 -4.61 16.32 7.55
CA PHE A 116 -5.11 16.96 6.34
C PHE A 116 -5.11 18.49 6.48
N THR A 117 -5.73 19.01 7.52
CA THR A 117 -5.86 20.46 7.73
C THR A 117 -4.51 21.15 7.85
N LYS A 118 -3.58 20.56 8.62
CA LYS A 118 -2.24 21.12 8.87
C LYS A 118 -1.39 21.19 7.59
N ASN A 119 -1.64 20.28 6.66
CA ASN A 119 -0.92 20.21 5.37
C ASN A 119 -1.71 20.82 4.20
N GLY A 120 -2.72 21.68 4.48
CA GLY A 120 -3.45 22.41 3.45
C GLY A 120 -4.47 21.59 2.67
N GLY A 121 -4.86 20.42 3.21
CA GLY A 121 -5.92 19.57 2.70
C GLY A 121 -7.19 19.63 3.53
N ASN A 122 -8.18 18.83 3.17
CA ASN A 122 -9.47 18.73 3.85
C ASN A 122 -9.97 17.28 3.86
N LEU A 123 -10.29 16.77 5.05
CA LEU A 123 -10.97 15.49 5.19
C LEU A 123 -12.42 15.62 4.75
N ALA A 124 -12.86 14.75 3.86
CA ALA A 124 -14.22 14.73 3.32
C ALA A 124 -15.04 13.57 3.91
N THR A 125 -16.26 13.42 3.44
CA THR A 125 -17.11 12.27 3.79
C THR A 125 -16.70 11.04 2.98
N THR A 126 -16.97 9.84 3.49
CA THR A 126 -16.76 8.59 2.75
C THR A 126 -17.52 8.60 1.43
N GLY A 127 -16.88 8.18 0.35
CA GLY A 127 -17.43 8.23 -1.00
C GLY A 127 -17.10 9.50 -1.79
N ALA A 128 -16.43 10.48 -1.17
CA ALA A 128 -16.14 11.76 -1.80
C ALA A 128 -15.10 11.67 -2.94
N VAL A 129 -14.17 10.72 -2.87
CA VAL A 129 -13.09 10.56 -3.85
C VAL A 129 -12.92 9.14 -4.38
N SER A 130 -13.50 8.13 -3.76
CA SER A 130 -13.31 6.72 -4.13
C SER A 130 -13.72 6.41 -5.57
N PHE A 131 -14.68 7.17 -6.14
CA PHE A 131 -15.07 7.03 -7.55
C PHE A 131 -13.99 7.47 -8.56
N MET A 132 -12.94 8.14 -8.11
CA MET A 132 -11.77 8.53 -8.93
C MET A 132 -10.70 7.44 -8.99
N PHE A 133 -10.94 6.32 -8.32
CA PHE A 133 -10.01 5.20 -8.22
C PHE A 133 -10.68 3.88 -8.58
N ASP A 134 -9.93 2.97 -9.16
CA ASP A 134 -10.32 1.58 -9.32
C ASP A 134 -9.75 0.76 -8.15
N HIS A 135 -10.59 -0.04 -7.52
CA HIS A 135 -10.14 -1.00 -6.52
C HIS A 135 -9.70 -2.27 -7.22
N VAL A 136 -8.41 -2.54 -7.26
CA VAL A 136 -7.78 -3.60 -8.06
C VAL A 136 -6.86 -4.47 -7.22
N GLY A 137 -6.61 -5.69 -7.69
CA GLY A 137 -5.50 -6.52 -7.24
C GLY A 137 -4.22 -6.15 -7.98
N VAL A 138 -3.07 -6.24 -7.33
CA VAL A 138 -1.75 -6.11 -7.93
C VAL A 138 -0.84 -7.26 -7.49
N VAL A 139 -0.11 -7.84 -8.45
CA VAL A 139 0.99 -8.76 -8.20
C VAL A 139 2.27 -8.12 -8.73
N GLU A 140 3.29 -7.97 -7.88
CA GLU A 140 4.53 -7.29 -8.24
C GLU A 140 5.72 -8.26 -8.25
N TYR A 141 6.53 -8.16 -9.31
CA TYR A 141 7.79 -8.88 -9.48
C TYR A 141 8.93 -7.92 -9.78
N ASP A 142 10.15 -8.33 -9.44
CA ASP A 142 11.36 -7.61 -9.85
C ASP A 142 11.55 -7.70 -11.36
N ALA A 143 12.11 -6.66 -11.99
CA ALA A 143 12.35 -6.59 -13.43
C ALA A 143 13.21 -7.75 -13.98
N LYS A 144 14.06 -8.33 -13.12
CA LYS A 144 14.99 -9.41 -13.50
C LYS A 144 14.34 -10.80 -13.59
N VAL A 145 13.11 -10.95 -13.14
CA VAL A 145 12.40 -12.24 -13.08
C VAL A 145 12.02 -12.74 -14.47
N ALA A 146 11.62 -11.82 -15.34
CA ALA A 146 11.20 -12.12 -16.71
C ALA A 146 11.42 -10.90 -17.62
N SER A 147 11.38 -11.09 -18.93
CA SER A 147 11.21 -9.97 -19.86
C SER A 147 9.77 -9.43 -19.82
N ALA A 148 9.55 -8.19 -20.31
CA ALA A 148 8.23 -7.61 -20.40
C ALA A 148 7.25 -8.48 -21.20
N ASP A 149 7.71 -9.06 -22.32
CA ASP A 149 6.92 -9.95 -23.17
C ASP A 149 6.54 -11.26 -22.47
N GLN A 150 7.49 -11.87 -21.77
CA GLN A 150 7.23 -13.10 -20.99
C GLN A 150 6.25 -12.87 -19.84
N MET A 151 6.36 -11.72 -19.16
CA MET A 151 5.43 -11.36 -18.09
C MET A 151 4.04 -11.08 -18.65
N LEU A 152 3.94 -10.36 -19.77
CA LEU A 152 2.67 -10.07 -20.45
C LEU A 152 1.97 -11.36 -20.89
N GLU A 153 2.69 -12.28 -21.54
CA GLU A 153 2.12 -13.57 -21.96
C GLU A 153 1.60 -14.37 -20.77
N ALA A 154 2.41 -14.49 -19.71
CA ALA A 154 2.00 -15.22 -18.51
C ALA A 154 0.82 -14.58 -17.79
N ALA A 155 0.75 -13.25 -17.75
CA ALA A 155 -0.34 -12.53 -17.14
C ALA A 155 -1.66 -12.70 -17.91
N ILE A 156 -1.61 -12.67 -19.25
CA ILE A 156 -2.78 -12.97 -20.11
C ILE A 156 -3.28 -14.40 -19.85
N GLU A 157 -2.38 -15.38 -19.83
CA GLU A 157 -2.74 -16.78 -19.56
C GLU A 157 -3.33 -16.97 -18.16
N ALA A 158 -2.85 -16.18 -17.16
CA ALA A 158 -3.37 -16.20 -15.80
C ALA A 158 -4.71 -15.46 -15.64
N GLY A 159 -5.17 -14.71 -16.64
CA GLY A 159 -6.43 -13.96 -16.61
C GLY A 159 -6.29 -12.58 -15.94
N ALA A 160 -5.13 -11.96 -16.01
CA ALA A 160 -4.92 -10.58 -15.56
C ALA A 160 -5.59 -9.57 -16.51
N GLU A 161 -5.90 -8.37 -15.98
CA GLU A 161 -6.54 -7.30 -16.75
C GLU A 161 -5.53 -6.37 -17.43
N ASP A 162 -4.38 -6.13 -16.79
CA ASP A 162 -3.36 -5.19 -17.29
C ASP A 162 -1.98 -5.56 -16.75
N VAL A 163 -0.92 -5.17 -17.48
CA VAL A 163 0.48 -5.37 -17.09
C VAL A 163 1.29 -4.13 -17.39
N VAL A 164 1.99 -3.63 -16.40
CA VAL A 164 2.98 -2.56 -16.54
C VAL A 164 4.35 -3.09 -16.20
N SER A 165 5.27 -3.03 -17.17
CA SER A 165 6.66 -3.43 -17.01
C SER A 165 7.59 -2.25 -17.25
N ASN A 166 8.54 -2.03 -16.35
CA ASN A 166 9.56 -1.00 -16.42
C ASN A 166 10.85 -1.44 -15.70
N ASP A 167 11.81 -0.54 -15.55
CA ASP A 167 13.09 -0.84 -14.89
C ASP A 167 12.95 -1.17 -13.39
N ASP A 168 11.85 -0.73 -12.74
CA ASP A 168 11.57 -1.01 -11.32
C ASP A 168 10.94 -2.39 -11.11
N GLY A 169 10.34 -2.98 -12.15
CA GLY A 169 9.69 -4.30 -12.09
C GLY A 169 8.46 -4.44 -12.96
N HIS A 170 7.71 -5.48 -12.66
CA HIS A 170 6.45 -5.81 -13.32
C HIS A 170 5.31 -5.66 -12.32
N GLN A 171 4.25 -4.97 -12.73
CA GLN A 171 2.99 -4.85 -12.00
C GLN A 171 1.88 -5.50 -12.84
N VAL A 172 1.33 -6.58 -12.33
CA VAL A 172 0.21 -7.30 -12.97
C VAL A 172 -1.06 -6.95 -12.23
N PHE A 173 -2.03 -6.35 -12.93
CA PHE A 173 -3.30 -5.89 -12.36
C PHE A 173 -4.41 -6.88 -12.62
N THR A 174 -5.28 -7.03 -11.62
CA THR A 174 -6.39 -7.99 -11.64
C THR A 174 -7.64 -7.36 -11.03
N THR A 175 -8.79 -7.99 -11.19
CA THR A 175 -9.92 -7.70 -10.30
C THR A 175 -9.59 -8.12 -8.86
N PRO A 176 -10.24 -7.56 -7.84
CA PRO A 176 -10.09 -8.05 -6.47
C PRO A 176 -10.43 -9.53 -6.31
N ALA A 177 -11.39 -10.03 -7.09
CA ALA A 177 -11.84 -11.42 -7.03
C ALA A 177 -10.80 -12.42 -7.57
N THR A 178 -10.08 -12.06 -8.62
CA THR A 178 -9.13 -12.93 -9.32
C THR A 178 -7.69 -12.82 -8.83
N LEU A 179 -7.39 -11.88 -7.93
CA LEU A 179 -6.03 -11.64 -7.42
C LEU A 179 -5.32 -12.93 -6.97
N ASN A 180 -5.98 -13.75 -6.17
CA ASN A 180 -5.35 -14.96 -5.63
C ASN A 180 -5.10 -16.05 -6.69
N GLU A 181 -5.96 -16.14 -7.69
CA GLU A 181 -5.82 -17.12 -8.79
C GLU A 181 -4.65 -16.70 -9.69
N VAL A 182 -4.61 -15.43 -10.08
CA VAL A 182 -3.54 -14.87 -10.90
C VAL A 182 -2.20 -14.94 -10.17
N ALA A 183 -2.15 -14.56 -8.88
CA ALA A 183 -0.94 -14.63 -8.08
C ALA A 183 -0.38 -16.07 -8.03
N LYS A 184 -1.22 -17.08 -7.81
CA LYS A 184 -0.80 -18.50 -7.82
C LYS A 184 -0.30 -18.98 -9.17
N ALA A 185 -0.95 -18.57 -10.26
CA ALA A 185 -0.55 -18.94 -11.61
C ALA A 185 0.83 -18.35 -11.96
N LEU A 186 1.06 -17.08 -11.61
CA LEU A 186 2.34 -16.41 -11.81
C LEU A 186 3.43 -16.98 -10.90
N GLU A 187 3.12 -17.30 -9.64
CA GLU A 187 4.04 -17.92 -8.68
C GLU A 187 4.55 -19.28 -9.18
N ALA A 188 3.69 -20.06 -9.81
CA ALA A 188 4.08 -21.34 -10.41
C ALA A 188 5.10 -21.19 -11.56
N LYS A 189 5.10 -20.07 -12.28
CA LYS A 189 6.03 -19.79 -13.38
C LYS A 189 7.30 -19.06 -12.92
N PHE A 190 7.17 -18.08 -12.04
CA PHE A 190 8.22 -17.11 -11.71
C PHE A 190 8.69 -17.18 -10.26
N GLY A 191 8.09 -18.04 -9.44
CA GLY A 191 8.34 -18.08 -8.00
C GLY A 191 7.56 -17.02 -7.21
N GLU A 192 7.88 -16.90 -5.91
CA GLU A 192 7.18 -16.02 -4.99
C GLU A 192 7.24 -14.55 -5.46
N PRO A 193 6.11 -13.84 -5.61
CA PRO A 193 6.10 -12.43 -5.98
C PRO A 193 6.63 -11.56 -4.84
N ARG A 194 7.09 -10.35 -5.16
CA ARG A 194 7.48 -9.36 -4.16
C ARG A 194 6.28 -8.85 -3.35
N LYS A 195 5.11 -8.76 -4.01
CA LYS A 195 3.86 -8.30 -3.42
C LYS A 195 2.66 -8.89 -4.13
N ALA A 196 1.60 -9.20 -3.37
CA ALA A 196 0.28 -9.49 -3.87
C ALA A 196 -0.74 -8.82 -2.93
N ALA A 197 -1.44 -7.79 -3.39
CA ALA A 197 -2.29 -6.98 -2.53
C ALA A 197 -3.42 -6.30 -3.31
N LEU A 198 -4.46 -5.87 -2.57
CA LEU A 198 -5.45 -4.93 -3.10
C LEU A 198 -4.92 -3.51 -2.98
N LEU A 199 -5.27 -2.64 -3.93
CA LEU A 199 -4.94 -1.22 -3.92
C LEU A 199 -5.98 -0.38 -4.65
N TRP A 200 -5.92 0.95 -4.42
CA TRP A 200 -6.71 1.94 -5.10
C TRP A 200 -5.87 2.59 -6.22
N LYS A 201 -6.12 2.16 -7.47
CA LYS A 201 -5.44 2.67 -8.66
C LYS A 201 -6.17 3.93 -9.15
N PRO A 202 -5.53 5.12 -9.22
CA PRO A 202 -6.20 6.30 -9.74
C PRO A 202 -6.53 6.13 -11.23
N GLN A 203 -7.75 6.50 -11.61
CA GLN A 203 -8.20 6.49 -13.00
C GLN A 203 -7.56 7.62 -13.81
N ASN A 204 -7.36 8.77 -13.17
CA ASN A 204 -6.70 9.94 -13.75
C ASN A 204 -5.79 10.59 -12.71
N THR A 205 -4.70 11.23 -13.16
CA THR A 205 -3.78 11.97 -12.31
C THR A 205 -3.97 13.48 -12.46
N VAL A 206 -3.71 14.22 -11.38
CA VAL A 206 -3.64 15.68 -11.36
C VAL A 206 -2.17 16.07 -11.44
N ALA A 207 -1.79 16.75 -12.55
CA ALA A 207 -0.44 17.30 -12.68
C ALA A 207 -0.28 18.50 -11.75
N LEU A 208 0.76 18.47 -10.90
CA LEU A 208 1.04 19.51 -9.91
C LEU A 208 2.29 20.29 -10.30
N ASP A 209 2.28 21.59 -10.00
CA ASP A 209 3.51 22.38 -9.94
C ASP A 209 4.34 21.96 -8.71
N ASP A 210 5.60 22.41 -8.65
CA ASP A 210 6.52 22.02 -7.60
C ASP A 210 6.04 22.45 -6.21
N GLU A 211 5.38 23.61 -6.07
CA GLU A 211 4.88 24.09 -4.77
C GLU A 211 3.73 23.25 -4.24
N ALA A 212 2.74 22.96 -5.08
CA ALA A 212 1.62 22.08 -4.72
C ALA A 212 2.11 20.65 -4.51
N GLY A 213 3.03 20.18 -5.33
CA GLY A 213 3.67 18.88 -5.21
C GLY A 213 4.37 18.68 -3.87
N GLU A 214 5.20 19.64 -3.44
CA GLU A 214 5.87 19.59 -2.11
C GLU A 214 4.85 19.50 -0.96
N LYS A 215 3.73 20.23 -1.05
CA LYS A 215 2.68 20.19 -0.01
C LYS A 215 1.96 18.85 0.03
N VAL A 216 1.64 18.28 -1.15
CA VAL A 216 1.01 16.95 -1.25
C VAL A 216 1.94 15.87 -0.72
N LEU A 217 3.22 15.90 -1.07
CA LEU A 217 4.20 14.93 -0.60
C LEU A 217 4.36 14.98 0.93
N LYS A 218 4.36 16.18 1.53
CA LYS A 218 4.36 16.36 3.01
C LYS A 218 3.09 15.82 3.66
N LEU A 219 1.92 16.02 3.02
CA LEU A 219 0.67 15.46 3.51
C LEU A 219 0.72 13.94 3.54
N ILE A 220 1.17 13.31 2.45
CA ILE A 220 1.29 11.85 2.35
C ILE A 220 2.27 11.30 3.38
N GLU A 221 3.44 11.93 3.53
CA GLU A 221 4.44 11.57 4.54
C GLU A 221 3.86 11.64 5.96
N ALA A 222 3.18 12.73 6.29
CA ALA A 222 2.58 12.92 7.60
C ALA A 222 1.42 11.94 7.89
N LEU A 223 0.66 11.54 6.88
CA LEU A 223 -0.36 10.49 7.00
C LEU A 223 0.28 9.12 7.19
N ASP A 224 1.34 8.82 6.42
CA ASP A 224 2.03 7.54 6.50
C ASP A 224 2.87 7.38 7.79
N GLU A 225 3.23 8.45 8.48
CA GLU A 225 3.88 8.40 9.80
C GLU A 225 2.94 7.96 10.92
N SER A 226 1.62 8.02 10.74
CA SER A 226 0.65 7.54 11.75
C SER A 226 0.69 6.02 11.86
N ASP A 227 0.77 5.52 13.09
CA ASP A 227 0.80 4.07 13.36
C ASP A 227 -0.48 3.36 12.94
N ASP A 228 -1.63 4.05 12.96
CA ASP A 228 -2.93 3.47 12.58
C ASP A 228 -3.13 3.43 11.06
N VAL A 229 -2.46 4.30 10.30
CA VAL A 229 -2.56 4.33 8.84
C VAL A 229 -1.75 3.20 8.22
N GLN A 230 -2.39 2.37 7.42
CA GLN A 230 -1.75 1.26 6.71
C GLN A 230 -1.31 1.67 5.31
N ASN A 231 -2.20 2.32 4.55
CA ASN A 231 -1.94 2.74 3.18
C ASN A 231 -2.50 4.13 2.93
N VAL A 232 -1.79 4.88 2.09
CA VAL A 232 -2.24 6.16 1.54
C VAL A 232 -2.19 6.06 0.03
N TYR A 233 -3.26 6.41 -0.65
CA TYR A 233 -3.34 6.46 -2.12
C TYR A 233 -3.74 7.88 -2.55
N ALA A 234 -3.12 8.36 -3.62
CA ALA A 234 -3.40 9.71 -4.12
C ALA A 234 -3.25 9.77 -5.64
N ASN A 235 -4.04 10.62 -6.28
CA ASN A 235 -4.14 10.74 -7.73
C ASN A 235 -3.32 11.91 -8.30
N PHE A 236 -2.06 12.04 -7.94
CA PHE A 236 -1.22 13.15 -8.39
C PHE A 236 -0.05 12.69 -9.27
N GLU A 237 0.48 13.65 -10.02
CA GLU A 237 1.71 13.52 -10.79
C GLU A 237 2.59 14.74 -10.52
N VAL A 238 3.89 14.52 -10.30
CA VAL A 238 4.89 15.55 -10.03
C VAL A 238 6.09 15.38 -10.96
N SER A 239 6.86 16.46 -11.13
CA SER A 239 8.07 16.43 -11.96
C SER A 239 9.13 15.49 -11.36
N GLU A 240 9.92 14.83 -12.22
CA GLU A 240 11.06 14.01 -11.77
C GLU A 240 12.07 14.85 -10.98
N ALA A 241 12.23 16.13 -11.33
CA ALA A 241 13.11 17.05 -10.63
C ALA A 241 12.67 17.26 -9.16
N LEU A 242 11.36 17.40 -8.91
CA LEU A 242 10.81 17.50 -7.56
C LEU A 242 11.04 16.22 -6.78
N VAL A 243 10.80 15.06 -7.41
CA VAL A 243 11.03 13.75 -6.82
C VAL A 243 12.50 13.59 -6.39
N GLN A 244 13.45 13.96 -7.25
CA GLN A 244 14.89 13.93 -6.95
C GLN A 244 15.27 14.90 -5.82
N LYS A 245 14.73 16.12 -5.84
CA LYS A 245 14.97 17.13 -4.78
C LYS A 245 14.50 16.64 -3.40
N MET A 246 13.34 15.98 -3.34
CA MET A 246 12.80 15.46 -2.08
C MET A 246 13.55 14.18 -1.61
N SER A 247 14.32 13.54 -2.47
CA SER A 247 15.09 12.32 -2.19
C SER A 247 16.53 12.60 -1.69
N ALA A 248 17.02 13.80 -1.93
CA ALA A 248 18.36 14.26 -1.52
C ALA A 248 18.39 14.76 -0.07
#